data_4ed39a446d5cffd450eaa29a13e8a6d6
#
_entry.id   4ed39a446d5cffd450eaa29a13e8a6d6
#
_cell.length_a   1.000
_cell.length_b   1.000
_cell.length_c   1.000
_cell.angle_alpha   90.00
_cell.angle_beta   90.00
_cell.angle_gamma   90.00
#
_symmetry.space_group_name_H-M   'P 1'
#
loop_
_entity.id
_entity.type
_entity.pdbx_description
1 polymer ?
#
loop_
_entity_poly.entity_id
_entity_poly.type
_entity_poly.pdbx_seq_one_letter_code
_entity_poly.pdbx_strand_id
1 'polypeptide(L)'
;DRTVVRYRIRADRGAGVESVSPRADDPFAWHAYFVTPTRTPGNPIYDCFISTVSLTSLTTNISQGPRRIVVPDPPGTPRASWNATEPAIMIYNGQVFDIRMRHHGSRYNRNAGRNSFKWQFPRSQPFEGGRESIFVTDKSEEHRIGGQLYDAADLPSFRCRYVDLYMNSNGRLQRLQQEEMDETLYRRWDQEQSAKYPGRGTDGLGGIFK
;
A
#
# COMPACT_ATOMS: atom_id res chain seq x y z
N ASP A 1 8.53 -23.35 -0.06
CA ASP A 1 8.75 -22.05 0.57
C ASP A 1 8.06 -20.94 -0.22
N ARG A 2 7.68 -19.87 0.45
CA ARG A 2 6.92 -18.74 -0.11
C ARG A 2 5.51 -19.13 -0.57
N THR A 3 4.83 -19.91 0.25
CA THR A 3 3.47 -20.37 -0.02
C THR A 3 2.53 -19.74 0.98
N VAL A 4 1.44 -19.12 0.50
CA VAL A 4 0.31 -18.71 1.33
C VAL A 4 -0.64 -19.90 1.41
N VAL A 5 -0.90 -20.35 2.62
CA VAL A 5 -1.91 -21.38 2.88
C VAL A 5 -3.14 -20.70 3.45
N ARG A 6 -4.27 -20.85 2.79
CA ARG A 6 -5.58 -20.39 3.27
C ARG A 6 -6.41 -21.61 3.64
N TYR A 7 -7.08 -21.57 4.78
CA TYR A 7 -7.87 -22.70 5.25
C TYR A 7 -9.11 -22.24 6.02
N ARG A 8 -10.08 -23.11 6.11
CA ARG A 8 -11.24 -23.00 6.97
C ARG A 8 -11.35 -24.24 7.81
N ILE A 9 -11.78 -24.09 9.04
CA ILE A 9 -12.07 -25.19 9.93
C ILE A 9 -13.57 -25.45 9.88
N ARG A 10 -13.98 -26.67 9.60
CA ARG A 10 -15.38 -27.09 9.66
C ARG A 10 -15.52 -28.11 10.78
N ALA A 11 -16.51 -27.94 11.60
CA ALA A 11 -16.90 -28.89 12.64
C ALA A 11 -18.35 -29.30 12.39
N ASP A 12 -18.57 -30.58 12.12
CA ASP A 12 -19.89 -31.20 12.03
C ASP A 12 -20.26 -31.74 13.41
N ARG A 13 -21.40 -31.29 13.93
CA ARG A 13 -21.95 -31.76 15.21
C ARG A 13 -22.98 -32.88 15.04
N GLY A 14 -23.16 -33.39 13.84
CA GLY A 14 -24.24 -34.31 13.47
C GLY A 14 -25.59 -33.60 13.25
N ALA A 15 -26.55 -34.34 12.75
CA ALA A 15 -27.89 -33.83 12.42
C ALA A 15 -27.92 -32.61 11.48
N GLY A 16 -26.88 -32.44 10.64
CA GLY A 16 -26.79 -31.32 9.67
C GLY A 16 -26.41 -29.97 10.29
N VAL A 17 -25.93 -29.95 11.54
CA VAL A 17 -25.43 -28.76 12.20
C VAL A 17 -23.94 -28.61 11.94
N GLU A 18 -23.57 -27.71 11.05
CA GLU A 18 -22.20 -27.38 10.72
C GLU A 18 -21.78 -26.04 11.33
N SER A 19 -20.59 -25.98 11.89
CA SER A 19 -19.93 -24.73 12.30
C SER A 19 -18.68 -24.53 11.46
N VAL A 20 -18.48 -23.31 10.97
CA VAL A 20 -17.33 -22.94 10.13
C VAL A 20 -16.55 -21.81 10.78
N SER A 21 -15.23 -21.89 10.75
CA SER A 21 -14.32 -20.82 11.18
C SER A 21 -13.28 -20.51 10.06
N PRO A 22 -13.09 -19.24 9.65
CA PRO A 22 -13.85 -18.06 10.07
C PRO A 22 -15.33 -18.17 9.68
N ARG A 23 -16.19 -17.50 10.40
CA ARG A 23 -17.62 -17.46 10.09
C ARG A 23 -17.84 -16.74 8.74
N ALA A 24 -19.00 -16.97 8.13
CA ALA A 24 -19.32 -16.35 6.85
C ALA A 24 -19.44 -14.81 6.91
N ASP A 25 -19.74 -14.29 8.10
CA ASP A 25 -19.88 -12.86 8.41
C ASP A 25 -18.58 -12.24 8.95
N ASP A 26 -17.52 -13.01 9.12
CA ASP A 26 -16.21 -12.48 9.51
C ASP A 26 -15.61 -11.61 8.39
N PRO A 27 -14.96 -10.50 8.71
CA PRO A 27 -14.30 -9.64 7.72
C PRO A 27 -13.21 -10.37 6.94
N PHE A 28 -12.67 -11.46 7.50
CA PHE A 28 -11.69 -12.33 6.87
C PHE A 28 -12.31 -13.70 6.58
N ALA A 29 -12.56 -13.96 5.31
CA ALA A 29 -13.21 -15.21 4.87
C ALA A 29 -12.37 -16.47 5.06
N TRP A 30 -11.09 -16.37 5.40
CA TRP A 30 -10.13 -17.46 5.52
C TRP A 30 -9.11 -17.20 6.63
N HIS A 31 -8.77 -18.22 7.40
CA HIS A 31 -7.49 -18.23 8.11
C HIS A 31 -6.36 -18.35 7.09
N ALA A 32 -5.22 -17.72 7.37
CA ALA A 32 -4.07 -17.80 6.48
C ALA A 32 -2.76 -17.87 7.26
N TYR A 33 -1.79 -18.59 6.74
CA TYR A 33 -0.41 -18.52 7.16
C TYR A 33 0.52 -18.57 5.96
N PHE A 34 1.71 -18.06 6.14
CA PHE A 34 2.73 -18.00 5.12
C PHE A 34 3.96 -18.82 5.53
N VAL A 35 4.41 -19.67 4.62
CA VAL A 35 5.66 -20.39 4.79
C VAL A 35 6.81 -19.47 4.42
N THR A 36 7.37 -18.80 5.42
CA THR A 36 8.43 -17.82 5.24
C THR A 36 9.75 -18.50 4.92
N PRO A 37 10.45 -18.16 3.84
CA PRO A 37 11.81 -18.60 3.60
C PRO A 37 12.78 -17.95 4.60
N THR A 38 13.88 -18.61 4.88
CA THR A 38 14.98 -18.01 5.65
C THR A 38 15.55 -16.83 4.88
N ARG A 39 15.70 -15.68 5.54
CA ARG A 39 16.21 -14.44 4.96
C ARG A 39 17.20 -13.77 5.89
N THR A 40 18.16 -13.07 5.30
CA THR A 40 19.09 -12.24 6.08
C THR A 40 18.34 -11.02 6.62
N PRO A 41 18.53 -10.65 7.91
CA PRO A 41 17.99 -9.42 8.46
C PRO A 41 18.45 -8.19 7.67
N GLY A 42 17.57 -7.22 7.53
CA GLY A 42 17.83 -5.99 6.79
C GLY A 42 16.64 -5.04 6.90
N ASN A 43 16.24 -4.47 5.78
CA ASN A 43 15.01 -3.68 5.72
C ASN A 43 13.77 -4.53 6.07
N PRO A 44 12.65 -3.93 6.49
CA PRO A 44 11.37 -4.63 6.58
C PRO A 44 11.04 -5.35 5.27
N ILE A 45 10.61 -6.61 5.39
CA ILE A 45 10.37 -7.47 4.22
C ILE A 45 8.87 -7.62 4.01
N TYR A 46 8.42 -7.33 2.80
CA TYR A 46 7.05 -7.53 2.36
C TYR A 46 7.00 -8.56 1.25
N ASP A 47 6.25 -9.63 1.46
CA ASP A 47 5.90 -10.55 0.40
C ASP A 47 4.55 -10.13 -0.20
N CYS A 48 4.51 -9.93 -1.51
CA CYS A 48 3.30 -9.58 -2.23
C CYS A 48 2.97 -10.66 -3.25
N PHE A 49 1.74 -11.14 -3.22
CA PHE A 49 1.22 -12.12 -4.16
C PHE A 49 0.06 -11.52 -4.94
N ILE A 50 0.21 -11.50 -6.25
CA ILE A 50 -0.82 -11.02 -7.19
C ILE A 50 -1.02 -12.09 -8.26
N SER A 51 -2.27 -12.30 -8.68
CA SER A 51 -2.56 -13.28 -9.73
C SER A 51 -1.94 -12.86 -11.06
N THR A 52 -1.64 -13.84 -11.91
CA THR A 52 -1.12 -13.55 -13.26
C THR A 52 -2.07 -12.68 -14.06
N VAL A 53 -3.38 -12.88 -13.92
CA VAL A 53 -4.41 -12.09 -14.60
C VAL A 53 -4.35 -10.62 -14.13
N SER A 54 -4.34 -10.40 -12.82
CA SER A 54 -4.25 -9.05 -12.23
C SER A 54 -2.92 -8.37 -12.57
N LEU A 55 -1.80 -9.10 -12.54
CA LEU A 55 -0.50 -8.56 -12.91
C LEU A 55 -0.45 -8.17 -14.40
N THR A 56 -1.05 -8.98 -15.27
CA THR A 56 -1.18 -8.68 -16.70
C THR A 56 -2.03 -7.44 -16.92
N SER A 57 -3.16 -7.30 -16.20
CA SER A 57 -4.02 -6.12 -16.23
C SER A 57 -3.23 -4.86 -15.87
N LEU A 58 -2.48 -4.88 -14.76
CA LEU A 58 -1.61 -3.77 -14.35
C LEU A 58 -0.56 -3.43 -15.41
N THR A 59 0.13 -4.45 -15.94
CA THR A 59 1.23 -4.26 -16.89
C THR A 59 0.74 -3.69 -18.23
N THR A 60 -0.36 -4.22 -18.76
CA THR A 60 -0.97 -3.77 -20.02
C THR A 60 -1.40 -2.31 -19.95
N ASN A 61 -1.89 -1.87 -18.79
CA ASN A 61 -2.42 -0.53 -18.62
C ASN A 61 -1.43 0.44 -17.96
N ILE A 62 -0.16 0.08 -17.83
CA ILE A 62 0.83 0.86 -17.09
C ILE A 62 0.96 2.30 -17.59
N SER A 63 0.94 2.50 -18.90
CA SER A 63 1.09 3.82 -19.56
C SER A 63 -0.21 4.64 -19.56
N GLN A 64 -1.32 4.06 -19.11
CA GLN A 64 -2.65 4.69 -19.12
C GLN A 64 -3.01 5.35 -17.79
N GLY A 65 -2.04 5.64 -16.95
CA GLY A 65 -2.26 6.30 -15.66
C GLY A 65 -2.90 7.69 -15.78
N PRO A 66 -3.35 8.27 -14.65
CA PRO A 66 -3.99 9.58 -14.63
C PRO A 66 -3.08 10.65 -15.21
N ARG A 67 -3.67 11.58 -15.92
CA ARG A 67 -2.98 12.71 -16.54
C ARG A 67 -2.76 13.82 -15.52
N ARG A 68 -1.69 14.59 -15.69
CA ARG A 68 -1.50 15.82 -14.94
C ARG A 68 -2.40 16.92 -15.53
N ILE A 69 -3.07 17.67 -14.68
CA ILE A 69 -3.96 18.77 -15.07
C ILE A 69 -3.20 19.88 -15.81
N VAL A 70 -1.90 20.02 -15.57
CA VAL A 70 -1.06 21.14 -16.02
C VAL A 70 -0.65 21.06 -17.50
N VAL A 71 -0.73 19.87 -18.11
CA VAL A 71 -0.38 19.69 -19.53
C VAL A 71 -1.65 19.38 -20.31
N PRO A 72 -2.17 20.31 -21.11
CA PRO A 72 -3.31 20.04 -21.97
C PRO A 72 -2.99 18.87 -22.90
N ASP A 73 -3.91 17.93 -23.02
CA ASP A 73 -3.75 16.90 -24.02
C ASP A 73 -3.93 17.48 -25.42
N PRO A 74 -3.22 16.95 -26.40
CA PRO A 74 -3.48 17.26 -27.80
C PRO A 74 -4.99 17.04 -28.11
N PRO A 75 -5.60 17.89 -28.92
CA PRO A 75 -6.98 17.70 -29.37
C PRO A 75 -7.20 16.28 -29.91
N GLY A 76 -8.31 15.67 -29.53
CA GLY A 76 -8.64 14.30 -29.96
C GLY A 76 -8.02 13.15 -29.17
N THR A 77 -7.18 13.43 -28.16
CA THR A 77 -6.62 12.38 -27.33
C THR A 77 -7.68 11.84 -26.34
N PRO A 78 -7.92 10.51 -26.28
CA PRO A 78 -8.87 9.93 -25.34
C PRO A 78 -8.54 10.32 -23.88
N ARG A 79 -9.52 10.84 -23.15
CA ARG A 79 -9.36 11.26 -21.74
C ARG A 79 -9.37 10.09 -20.77
N ALA A 80 -9.60 8.87 -21.24
CA ALA A 80 -9.65 7.70 -20.38
C ALA A 80 -8.31 7.48 -19.70
N SER A 81 -8.28 7.58 -18.37
CA SER A 81 -7.14 7.19 -17.56
C SER A 81 -7.47 5.90 -16.82
N TRP A 82 -6.70 4.85 -17.07
CA TRP A 82 -6.85 3.62 -16.32
C TRP A 82 -6.14 3.75 -14.96
N ASN A 83 -6.91 3.63 -13.90
CA ASN A 83 -6.40 3.75 -12.53
C ASN A 83 -7.04 2.71 -11.60
N ALA A 84 -7.53 1.63 -12.17
CA ALA A 84 -8.13 0.55 -11.44
C ALA A 84 -7.12 -0.11 -10.50
N THR A 85 -7.63 -0.67 -9.42
CA THR A 85 -6.87 -1.45 -8.45
C THR A 85 -7.14 -2.92 -8.64
N GLU A 86 -6.10 -3.73 -8.55
CA GLU A 86 -6.16 -5.18 -8.65
C GLU A 86 -6.01 -5.83 -7.28
N PRO A 87 -6.70 -6.95 -7.01
CA PRO A 87 -6.57 -7.66 -5.76
C PRO A 87 -5.19 -8.31 -5.65
N ALA A 88 -4.61 -8.23 -4.46
CA ALA A 88 -3.35 -8.87 -4.12
C ALA A 88 -3.32 -9.22 -2.62
N ILE A 89 -2.31 -9.95 -2.20
CA ILE A 89 -2.06 -10.31 -0.81
C ILE A 89 -0.70 -9.76 -0.42
N MET A 90 -0.62 -9.09 0.72
CA MET A 90 0.62 -8.71 1.37
C MET A 90 0.83 -9.56 2.60
N ILE A 91 2.09 -9.93 2.85
CA ILE A 91 2.50 -10.60 4.07
C ILE A 91 3.60 -9.79 4.73
N TYR A 92 3.42 -9.52 6.00
CA TYR A 92 4.39 -8.83 6.83
C TYR A 92 4.34 -9.36 8.26
N ASN A 93 5.49 -9.73 8.82
CA ASN A 93 5.62 -10.30 10.16
C ASN A 93 4.63 -11.46 10.45
N GLY A 94 4.45 -12.35 9.47
CA GLY A 94 3.54 -13.48 9.57
C GLY A 94 2.05 -13.14 9.43
N GLN A 95 1.68 -11.87 9.39
CA GLN A 95 0.31 -11.45 9.13
C GLN A 95 0.02 -11.38 7.63
N VAL A 96 -1.18 -11.78 7.25
CA VAL A 96 -1.67 -11.77 5.88
C VAL A 96 -2.69 -10.65 5.72
N PHE A 97 -2.45 -9.77 4.77
CA PHE A 97 -3.31 -8.63 4.44
C PHE A 97 -3.90 -8.83 3.06
N ASP A 98 -5.22 -8.75 2.94
CA ASP A 98 -5.88 -8.65 1.65
C ASP A 98 -5.84 -7.20 1.18
N ILE A 99 -5.10 -6.93 0.12
CA ILE A 99 -4.87 -5.57 -0.37
C ILE A 99 -5.43 -5.38 -1.78
N ARG A 100 -5.59 -4.15 -2.14
CA ARG A 100 -5.74 -3.76 -3.55
C ARG A 100 -4.54 -2.94 -3.97
N MET A 101 -3.97 -3.25 -5.12
CA MET A 101 -2.79 -2.54 -5.61
C MET A 101 -2.99 -1.95 -6.99
N ARG A 102 -2.30 -0.88 -7.27
CA ARG A 102 -2.19 -0.26 -8.59
C ARG A 102 -0.82 0.37 -8.77
N HIS A 103 -0.51 0.75 -10.00
CA HIS A 103 0.65 1.61 -10.22
C HIS A 103 0.44 2.99 -9.58
N HIS A 104 1.50 3.53 -8.99
CA HIS A 104 1.54 4.90 -8.48
C HIS A 104 2.12 5.85 -9.52
N GLY A 105 1.76 7.12 -9.42
CA GLY A 105 2.24 8.19 -10.29
C GLY A 105 1.33 8.49 -11.49
N SER A 106 1.67 9.53 -12.23
CA SER A 106 0.99 9.92 -13.47
C SER A 106 1.40 9.01 -14.63
N ARG A 107 0.64 9.04 -15.72
CA ARG A 107 0.96 8.27 -16.95
C ARG A 107 2.39 8.52 -17.47
N TYR A 108 2.95 9.69 -17.22
CA TYR A 108 4.30 10.04 -17.67
C TYR A 108 5.39 9.37 -16.83
N ASN A 109 5.07 9.04 -15.58
CA ASN A 109 5.98 8.40 -14.63
C ASN A 109 5.81 6.88 -14.56
N ARG A 110 4.72 6.35 -15.14
CA ARG A 110 4.44 4.91 -15.13
C ARG A 110 5.08 4.27 -16.36
N ASN A 111 6.03 3.40 -16.13
CA ASN A 111 6.63 2.56 -17.19
C ASN A 111 7.18 1.27 -16.59
N ALA A 112 7.52 0.30 -17.44
CA ALA A 112 7.98 -1.01 -17.00
C ALA A 112 9.27 -0.99 -16.16
N GLY A 113 10.13 0.02 -16.35
CA GLY A 113 11.38 0.17 -15.61
C GLY A 113 11.22 0.91 -14.27
N ARG A 114 10.06 1.54 -14.03
CA ARG A 114 9.80 2.40 -12.86
C ARG A 114 8.49 2.02 -12.20
N ASN A 115 8.43 0.79 -11.71
CA ASN A 115 7.23 0.24 -11.09
C ASN A 115 7.08 0.73 -9.64
N SER A 116 6.55 1.93 -9.48
CA SER A 116 6.05 2.40 -8.18
C SER A 116 4.63 1.90 -7.98
N PHE A 117 4.31 1.49 -6.76
CA PHE A 117 3.01 0.92 -6.42
C PHE A 117 2.31 1.75 -5.35
N LYS A 118 0.98 1.72 -5.38
CA LYS A 118 0.12 2.16 -4.30
C LYS A 118 -0.71 0.97 -3.85
N TRP A 119 -0.65 0.68 -2.56
CA TRP A 119 -1.42 -0.38 -1.92
C TRP A 119 -2.52 0.23 -1.06
N GLN A 120 -3.69 -0.38 -1.11
CA GLN A 120 -4.84 0.00 -0.32
C GLN A 120 -5.20 -1.16 0.60
N PHE A 121 -5.38 -0.85 1.87
CA PHE A 121 -5.73 -1.79 2.92
C PHE A 121 -7.23 -1.67 3.25
N PRO A 122 -7.92 -2.78 3.59
CA PRO A 122 -9.31 -2.72 4.01
C PRO A 122 -9.45 -1.94 5.31
N ARG A 123 -10.62 -1.33 5.54
CA ARG A 123 -10.91 -0.59 6.78
C ARG A 123 -10.79 -1.45 8.04
N SER A 124 -11.13 -2.72 7.92
CA SER A 124 -11.06 -3.71 9.00
C SER A 124 -9.63 -4.12 9.36
N GLN A 125 -8.64 -3.86 8.47
CA GLN A 125 -7.25 -4.24 8.66
C GLN A 125 -6.31 -3.15 8.13
N PRO A 126 -6.26 -1.97 8.77
CA PRO A 126 -5.32 -0.93 8.39
C PRO A 126 -3.89 -1.39 8.63
N PHE A 127 -2.98 -0.96 7.79
CA PHE A 127 -1.56 -1.25 7.95
C PHE A 127 -0.86 -0.05 8.58
N GLU A 128 -0.24 -0.27 9.73
CA GLU A 128 0.45 0.79 10.51
C GLU A 128 -0.44 2.03 10.77
N GLY A 129 -1.72 1.80 10.97
CA GLY A 129 -2.72 2.85 11.19
C GLY A 129 -3.22 3.54 9.92
N GLY A 130 -2.59 3.29 8.77
CA GLY A 130 -2.96 3.86 7.47
C GLY A 130 -3.76 2.90 6.60
N ARG A 131 -4.51 3.46 5.67
CA ARG A 131 -5.27 2.70 4.67
C ARG A 131 -4.57 2.58 3.32
N GLU A 132 -3.55 3.35 3.12
CA GLU A 132 -2.79 3.40 1.87
C GLU A 132 -1.29 3.49 2.15
N SER A 133 -0.50 2.86 1.32
CA SER A 133 0.97 2.98 1.31
C SER A 133 1.46 3.10 -0.12
N ILE A 134 2.46 3.94 -0.32
CA ILE A 134 3.11 4.13 -1.62
C ILE A 134 4.50 3.50 -1.58
N PHE A 135 4.87 2.82 -2.65
CA PHE A 135 6.18 2.20 -2.84
C PHE A 135 6.86 2.81 -4.05
N VAL A 136 7.85 3.64 -3.81
CA VAL A 136 8.52 4.45 -4.85
C VAL A 136 9.81 3.77 -5.28
N THR A 137 10.09 3.80 -6.58
CA THR A 137 11.34 3.32 -7.16
C THR A 137 12.23 4.44 -7.65
N ASP A 138 11.61 5.47 -8.22
CA ASP A 138 12.29 6.59 -8.82
C ASP A 138 12.43 7.70 -7.80
N LYS A 139 13.62 8.30 -7.74
CA LYS A 139 13.87 9.44 -6.84
C LYS A 139 13.63 9.15 -5.35
N SER A 140 13.88 7.92 -4.93
CA SER A 140 13.62 7.48 -3.56
C SER A 140 14.43 8.27 -2.52
N GLU A 141 15.68 8.62 -2.83
CA GLU A 141 16.55 9.45 -1.98
C GLU A 141 16.00 10.88 -1.90
N GLU A 142 15.58 11.47 -3.02
CA GLU A 142 15.01 12.82 -3.05
C GLU A 142 13.73 12.89 -2.20
N HIS A 143 12.85 11.88 -2.31
CA HIS A 143 11.64 11.79 -1.47
C HIS A 143 12.00 11.68 0.01
N ARG A 144 12.97 10.83 0.35
CA ARG A 144 13.41 10.64 1.74
C ARG A 144 14.02 11.92 2.33
N ILE A 145 14.92 12.56 1.59
CA ILE A 145 15.55 13.82 2.02
C ILE A 145 14.49 14.92 2.15
N GLY A 146 13.58 15.03 1.18
CA GLY A 146 12.47 15.99 1.23
C GLY A 146 11.62 15.81 2.48
N GLY A 147 11.23 14.58 2.82
CA GLY A 147 10.50 14.28 4.04
C GLY A 147 11.26 14.70 5.31
N GLN A 148 12.56 14.39 5.37
CA GLN A 148 13.41 14.78 6.50
C GLN A 148 13.58 16.31 6.64
N LEU A 149 13.67 17.03 5.52
CA LEU A 149 13.76 18.50 5.53
C LEU A 149 12.46 19.13 6.03
N TYR A 150 11.30 18.60 5.61
CA TYR A 150 10.01 19.08 6.13
C TYR A 150 9.88 18.81 7.63
N ASP A 151 10.26 17.62 8.08
CA ASP A 151 10.26 17.28 9.51
C ASP A 151 11.17 18.20 10.32
N ALA A 152 12.39 18.46 9.84
CA ALA A 152 13.34 19.38 10.47
C ALA A 152 12.85 20.85 10.49
N ALA A 153 11.97 21.21 9.55
CA ALA A 153 11.35 22.54 9.47
C ALA A 153 10.02 22.63 10.24
N ASP A 154 9.64 21.60 10.99
CA ASP A 154 8.34 21.49 11.68
C ASP A 154 7.13 21.65 10.72
N LEU A 155 7.27 21.13 9.50
CA LEU A 155 6.21 21.09 8.51
C LEU A 155 5.59 19.69 8.42
N PRO A 156 4.34 19.54 8.00
CA PRO A 156 3.74 18.24 7.77
C PRO A 156 4.62 17.39 6.83
N SER A 157 5.18 16.32 7.36
CA SER A 157 6.05 15.42 6.62
C SER A 157 5.47 14.02 6.57
N PHE A 158 5.68 13.32 5.47
CA PHE A 158 5.34 11.91 5.36
C PHE A 158 6.44 11.03 5.94
N ARG A 159 6.07 10.01 6.65
CA ARG A 159 7.00 8.97 7.09
C ARG A 159 7.42 8.13 5.90
N CYS A 160 8.71 7.82 5.84
CA CYS A 160 9.24 6.94 4.83
C CYS A 160 10.35 6.03 5.36
N ARG A 161 10.46 4.84 4.78
CA ARG A 161 11.55 3.88 5.07
C ARG A 161 11.83 3.01 3.85
N TYR A 162 13.05 2.51 3.74
CA TYR A 162 13.36 1.48 2.78
C TYR A 162 12.76 0.15 3.21
N VAL A 163 12.23 -0.57 2.25
CA VAL A 163 11.66 -1.92 2.42
C VAL A 163 12.16 -2.83 1.30
N ASP A 164 12.20 -4.10 1.58
CA ASP A 164 12.47 -5.15 0.61
C ASP A 164 11.16 -5.83 0.21
N LEU A 165 10.75 -5.57 -1.02
CA LEU A 165 9.52 -6.12 -1.59
C LEU A 165 9.84 -7.33 -2.45
N TYR A 166 9.13 -8.44 -2.22
CA TYR A 166 9.18 -9.64 -3.04
C TYR A 166 7.81 -9.86 -3.68
N MET A 167 7.73 -9.69 -5.00
CA MET A 167 6.48 -9.90 -5.74
C MET A 167 6.47 -11.29 -6.38
N ASN A 168 5.42 -12.07 -6.11
CA ASN A 168 5.25 -13.42 -6.66
C ASN A 168 6.50 -14.30 -6.52
N SER A 169 7.19 -14.19 -5.38
CA SER A 169 8.44 -14.91 -5.13
C SER A 169 9.61 -14.57 -6.07
N ASN A 170 9.48 -13.53 -6.87
CA ASN A 170 10.58 -12.99 -7.67
C ASN A 170 11.67 -12.37 -6.79
N GLY A 171 12.77 -11.95 -7.42
CA GLY A 171 13.88 -11.33 -6.71
C GLY A 171 13.49 -10.14 -5.85
N ARG A 172 14.38 -9.77 -4.94
CA ARG A 172 14.25 -8.61 -4.06
C ARG A 172 14.13 -7.33 -4.87
N LEU A 173 13.13 -6.54 -4.58
CA LEU A 173 12.93 -5.19 -5.09
C LEU A 173 13.03 -4.22 -3.92
N GLN A 174 14.13 -3.47 -3.81
CA GLN A 174 14.21 -2.41 -2.82
C GLN A 174 13.27 -1.25 -3.22
N ARG A 175 12.47 -0.78 -2.27
CA ARG A 175 11.51 0.31 -2.46
C ARG A 175 11.57 1.27 -1.28
N LEU A 176 11.28 2.54 -1.53
CA LEU A 176 10.96 3.47 -0.45
C LEU A 176 9.44 3.35 -0.20
N GLN A 177 9.08 2.82 0.95
CA GLN A 177 7.71 2.93 1.45
C GLN A 177 7.49 4.35 1.94
N GLN A 178 6.39 4.95 1.53
CA GLN A 178 6.00 6.31 1.87
C GLN A 178 4.55 6.32 2.34
N GLU A 179 4.29 7.07 3.40
CA GLU A 179 2.95 7.38 3.84
C GLU A 179 2.21 8.20 2.77
N GLU A 180 0.93 7.91 2.54
CA GLU A 180 0.12 8.73 1.63
C GLU A 180 -0.10 10.11 2.25
N MET A 181 0.01 11.14 1.42
CA MET A 181 -0.30 12.53 1.82
C MET A 181 -1.82 12.74 1.79
N ASP A 182 -2.47 12.31 2.85
CA ASP A 182 -3.92 12.41 3.03
C ASP A 182 -4.28 12.90 4.44
N GLU A 183 -5.54 12.84 4.80
CA GLU A 183 -6.04 13.23 6.13
C GLU A 183 -5.35 12.48 7.29
N THR A 184 -4.93 11.23 7.08
CA THR A 184 -4.27 10.42 8.10
C THR A 184 -2.92 11.01 8.48
N LEU A 185 -2.13 11.45 7.49
CA LEU A 185 -0.86 12.13 7.70
C LEU A 185 -1.05 13.40 8.52
N TYR A 186 -2.03 14.22 8.18
CA TYR A 186 -2.27 15.49 8.89
C TYR A 186 -2.75 15.27 10.31
N ARG A 187 -3.61 14.29 10.56
CA ARG A 187 -4.04 13.93 11.91
C ARG A 187 -2.88 13.46 12.76
N ARG A 188 -2.01 12.61 12.20
CA ARG A 188 -0.80 12.15 12.89
C ARG A 188 0.12 13.32 13.22
N TRP A 189 0.41 14.18 12.23
CA TRP A 189 1.27 15.34 12.43
C TRP A 189 0.71 16.28 13.49
N ASP A 190 -0.59 16.56 13.45
CA ASP A 190 -1.26 17.39 14.46
C ASP A 190 -1.15 16.80 15.87
N GLN A 191 -1.30 15.48 16.02
CA GLN A 191 -1.09 14.79 17.30
C GLN A 191 0.37 14.90 17.77
N GLU A 192 1.34 14.73 16.89
CA GLU A 192 2.77 14.87 17.19
C GLU A 192 3.10 16.30 17.62
N GLN A 193 2.56 17.30 16.93
CA GLN A 193 2.75 18.71 17.27
C GLN A 193 2.08 19.08 18.60
N SER A 194 0.88 18.58 18.88
CA SER A 194 0.21 18.79 20.16
C SER A 194 0.99 18.17 21.32
N ALA A 195 1.61 17.03 21.11
CA ALA A 195 2.49 16.39 22.12
C ALA A 195 3.78 17.16 22.33
N LYS A 196 4.37 17.71 21.24
CA LYS A 196 5.61 18.50 21.29
C LYS A 196 5.43 19.89 21.91
N TYR A 197 4.26 20.50 21.68
CA TYR A 197 3.93 21.86 22.14
C TYR A 197 2.60 21.85 22.91
N PRO A 198 2.58 21.43 24.18
CA PRO A 198 1.37 21.42 24.99
C PRO A 198 0.75 22.83 25.09
N GLY A 199 -0.53 22.95 24.78
CA GLY A 199 -1.28 24.22 24.78
C GLY A 199 -1.36 24.94 23.45
N ARG A 200 -0.71 24.44 22.41
CA ARG A 200 -0.98 24.85 21.03
C ARG A 200 -2.36 24.31 20.64
N GLY A 201 -3.30 25.20 20.33
CA GLY A 201 -4.62 24.79 19.86
C GLY A 201 -4.53 23.97 18.58
N THR A 202 -5.32 22.92 18.49
CA THR A 202 -5.49 22.13 17.25
C THR A 202 -6.46 22.87 16.32
N ASP A 203 -6.08 24.02 15.83
CA ASP A 203 -6.95 24.92 15.04
C ASP A 203 -7.19 24.42 13.61
N GLY A 204 -7.58 23.18 13.52
CA GLY A 204 -8.07 22.61 12.28
C GLY A 204 -6.97 22.08 11.36
N LEU A 205 -7.26 20.95 10.76
CA LEU A 205 -6.48 20.37 9.68
C LEU A 205 -6.43 21.37 8.53
N GLY A 206 -5.21 21.81 8.18
CA GLY A 206 -5.01 22.59 6.95
C GLY A 206 -5.60 21.87 5.75
N GLY A 207 -6.18 22.59 4.82
CA GLY A 207 -6.73 22.00 3.59
C GLY A 207 -5.63 21.33 2.77
N ILE A 208 -5.85 20.08 2.37
CA ILE A 208 -5.01 19.43 1.38
C ILE A 208 -5.53 19.82 0.01
N PHE A 209 -4.80 20.63 -0.69
CA PHE A 209 -5.07 20.91 -2.10
C PHE A 209 -4.35 19.86 -2.96
N LYS A 210 -5.12 18.97 -3.58
CA LYS A 210 -4.64 18.04 -4.60
C LYS A 210 -4.79 18.61 -5.99
#